data_8641781fe16112a4e41bb796c7dbed47
#
_entry.id   8641781fe16112a4e41bb796c7dbed47
#
_cell.length_a   1.000
_cell.length_b   1.000
_cell.length_c   1.000
_cell.angle_alpha   90.00
_cell.angle_beta   90.00
_cell.angle_gamma   90.00
#
_symmetry.space_group_name_H-M   'P 1'
#
loop_
_entity.id
_entity.type
_entity.pdbx_description
1 polymer ?
#
loop_
_entity_poly.entity_id
_entity_poly.type
_entity_poly.pdbx_seq_one_letter_code
_entity_poly.pdbx_strand_id
1 'polypeptide(L)'
;MGHEITPIKTILKTVFEKLQGEKSFTREDIEERWKEIAGDAGFGHSRPVVFRKGILSVRVDNSVWLQELSMKKRKILKGLQRQLGKDKISDIQFKIGEF
;
A
#
# COMPACT_ATOMS: atom_id res chain seq x y z
N MET A 1 9.68 21.20 -22.16
CA MET A 1 9.51 20.90 -21.47
C MET A 1 9.89 20.11 -20.84
N GLY A 2 10.48 19.87 -20.62
CA GLY A 2 10.83 19.07 -19.94
C GLY A 2 10.33 18.77 -18.94
N HIS A 3 10.23 19.42 -18.50
CA HIS A 3 9.67 19.05 -17.52
C HIS A 3 8.66 18.50 -17.94
N GLU A 4 8.64 18.44 -19.11
CA GLU A 4 7.57 18.06 -19.46
C GLU A 4 7.32 16.71 -19.40
N ILE A 5 8.19 15.79 -19.59
CA ILE A 5 7.95 14.41 -19.48
C ILE A 5 7.40 14.05 -18.16
N THR A 6 7.98 14.54 -17.10
CA THR A 6 7.48 14.21 -15.78
C THR A 6 6.10 14.76 -15.54
N PRO A 7 5.83 16.02 -15.87
CA PRO A 7 4.46 16.51 -15.71
C PRO A 7 3.47 15.76 -16.58
N ILE A 8 3.89 15.33 -17.74
CA ILE A 8 2.99 14.59 -18.58
C ILE A 8 2.61 13.27 -17.96
N LYS A 9 3.58 12.57 -17.39
CA LYS A 9 3.29 11.32 -16.74
C LYS A 9 2.34 11.53 -15.58
N THR A 10 2.52 12.56 -14.81
CA THR A 10 1.65 12.83 -13.71
C THR A 10 0.24 13.12 -14.18
N ILE A 11 0.12 13.88 -15.24
CA ILE A 11 -1.18 14.21 -15.79
C ILE A 11 -1.89 12.97 -16.28
N LEU A 12 -1.19 12.10 -16.96
CA LEU A 12 -1.79 10.88 -17.45
C LEU A 12 -2.31 10.02 -16.31
N LYS A 13 -1.54 9.92 -15.25
CA LYS A 13 -1.96 9.14 -14.12
C LYS A 13 -3.24 9.70 -13.51
N THR A 14 -3.29 11.01 -13.36
CA THR A 14 -4.46 11.65 -12.80
C THR A 14 -5.68 11.47 -13.67
N VAL A 15 -5.51 11.65 -14.97
CA VAL A 15 -6.61 11.49 -15.90
C VAL A 15 -7.13 10.06 -15.86
N PHE A 16 -6.22 9.10 -15.81
CA PHE A 16 -6.62 7.71 -15.77
C PHE A 16 -7.48 7.43 -14.55
N GLU A 17 -7.09 7.94 -13.40
CA GLU A 17 -7.85 7.75 -12.19
C GLU A 17 -9.24 8.36 -12.30
N LYS A 18 -9.33 9.54 -12.88
CA LYS A 18 -10.61 10.18 -13.02
C LYS A 18 -11.51 9.43 -13.98
N LEU A 19 -10.93 8.95 -15.06
CA LEU A 19 -11.72 8.23 -16.05
C LEU A 19 -12.33 6.97 -15.49
N GLN A 20 -11.64 6.36 -14.55
CA GLN A 20 -12.16 5.14 -13.96
C GLN A 20 -13.20 5.39 -12.89
N GLY A 21 -13.34 6.64 -12.50
CA GLY A 21 -14.32 6.95 -11.49
C GLY A 21 -13.96 6.48 -10.12
N GLU A 22 -12.78 5.97 -9.95
CA GLU A 22 -12.31 5.54 -8.66
C GLU A 22 -10.82 5.73 -8.62
N LYS A 23 -10.27 5.75 -7.43
CA LYS A 23 -8.85 5.94 -7.28
C LYS A 23 -8.10 4.68 -7.59
N SER A 24 -7.05 4.83 -8.38
CA SER A 24 -6.10 3.78 -8.59
C SER A 24 -4.83 4.18 -7.87
N PHE A 25 -4.28 3.27 -7.11
CA PHE A 25 -3.10 3.55 -6.32
C PHE A 25 -1.88 2.91 -6.97
N THR A 26 -0.80 3.68 -7.11
CA THR A 26 0.43 3.12 -7.63
C THR A 26 1.12 2.34 -6.54
N ARG A 27 2.13 1.58 -6.93
CA ARG A 27 2.92 0.85 -5.95
C ARG A 27 3.55 1.80 -4.97
N GLU A 28 4.05 2.94 -5.45
CA GLU A 28 4.67 3.92 -4.58
C GLU A 28 3.68 4.52 -3.60
N ASP A 29 2.46 4.75 -4.04
CA ASP A 29 1.43 5.27 -3.15
C ASP A 29 1.15 4.29 -2.02
N ILE A 30 1.03 3.02 -2.34
CA ILE A 30 0.77 2.00 -1.36
C ILE A 30 1.93 1.88 -0.38
N GLU A 31 3.16 1.95 -0.89
CA GLU A 31 4.33 1.87 -0.02
C GLU A 31 4.40 3.04 0.94
N GLU A 32 4.06 4.23 0.47
CA GLU A 32 4.04 5.38 1.35
C GLU A 32 3.02 5.24 2.45
N ARG A 33 1.81 4.79 2.11
CA ARG A 33 0.78 4.58 3.10
C ARG A 33 1.19 3.52 4.10
N TRP A 34 1.83 2.47 3.59
CA TRP A 34 2.29 1.40 4.46
C TRP A 34 3.35 1.90 5.43
N LYS A 35 4.27 2.72 4.94
CA LYS A 35 5.31 3.26 5.79
C LYS A 35 4.73 4.11 6.91
N GLU A 36 3.73 4.91 6.61
CA GLU A 36 3.10 5.74 7.62
C GLU A 36 2.43 4.90 8.70
N ILE A 37 1.79 3.83 8.30
CA ILE A 37 1.02 3.02 9.24
C ILE A 37 1.89 2.05 10.00
N ALA A 38 2.83 1.40 9.32
CA ALA A 38 3.70 0.43 9.96
C ALA A 38 4.83 1.07 10.76
N GLY A 39 5.16 2.32 10.44
CA GLY A 39 6.27 3.00 11.08
C GLY A 39 7.59 2.62 10.44
N ASP A 40 8.65 3.32 10.82
CA ASP A 40 9.95 3.08 10.22
C ASP A 40 10.43 1.66 10.47
N ALA A 41 10.27 1.17 11.67
CA ALA A 41 10.71 -0.18 12.00
C ALA A 41 9.92 -1.23 11.24
N GLY A 42 8.58 -1.08 11.22
CA GLY A 42 7.75 -2.01 10.48
C GLY A 42 8.03 -1.98 9.00
N PHE A 43 8.28 -0.78 8.46
CA PHE A 43 8.60 -0.65 7.05
C PHE A 43 9.94 -1.30 6.72
N GLY A 44 10.88 -1.27 7.65
CA GLY A 44 12.18 -1.88 7.45
C GLY A 44 12.12 -3.40 7.34
N HIS A 45 11.06 -4.01 7.88
CA HIS A 45 10.94 -5.46 7.92
C HIS A 45 9.77 -5.98 7.11
N SER A 46 9.07 -5.12 6.40
CA SER A 46 7.90 -5.54 5.63
C SER A 46 7.71 -4.63 4.44
N ARG A 47 7.10 -5.16 3.39
CA ARG A 47 6.79 -4.39 2.19
C ARG A 47 5.50 -4.90 1.57
N PRO A 48 4.62 -4.00 1.16
CA PRO A 48 3.46 -4.42 0.37
C PRO A 48 3.94 -4.82 -1.02
N VAL A 49 3.52 -5.97 -1.50
CA VAL A 49 3.98 -6.48 -2.79
C VAL A 49 2.87 -6.59 -3.81
N VAL A 50 1.64 -6.82 -3.38
CA VAL A 50 0.51 -6.97 -4.29
C VAL A 50 -0.71 -6.34 -3.64
N PHE A 51 -1.48 -5.61 -4.44
CA PHE A 51 -2.77 -5.09 -3.97
C PHE A 51 -3.79 -5.44 -5.04
N ARG A 52 -4.63 -6.43 -4.78
CA ARG A 52 -5.60 -6.88 -5.75
C ARG A 52 -6.90 -7.23 -5.08
N LYS A 53 -8.00 -6.82 -5.70
CA LYS A 53 -9.34 -7.15 -5.22
C LYS A 53 -9.55 -6.81 -3.77
N GLY A 54 -8.98 -5.68 -3.35
CA GLY A 54 -9.16 -5.24 -1.99
C GLY A 54 -8.28 -5.92 -0.97
N ILE A 55 -7.39 -6.80 -1.38
CA ILE A 55 -6.50 -7.51 -0.46
C ILE A 55 -5.06 -7.05 -0.69
N LEU A 56 -4.45 -6.58 0.37
CA LEU A 56 -3.06 -6.14 0.31
C LEU A 56 -2.18 -7.28 0.83
N SER A 57 -1.27 -7.74 0.00
CA SER A 57 -0.32 -8.78 0.39
C SER A 57 0.99 -8.11 0.79
N VAL A 58 1.47 -8.44 1.99
CA VAL A 58 2.66 -7.84 2.56
C VAL A 58 3.66 -8.94 2.85
N ARG A 59 4.89 -8.77 2.37
CA ARG A 59 5.96 -9.69 2.70
C ARG A 59 6.69 -9.19 3.92
N VAL A 60 7.07 -10.13 4.78
CA VAL A 60 7.72 -9.82 6.04
C VAL A 60 9.00 -10.65 6.10
N ASP A 61 10.08 -10.07 6.56
CA ASP A 61 11.39 -10.72 6.46
C ASP A 61 11.66 -11.73 7.56
N ASN A 62 10.87 -11.78 8.62
CA ASN A 62 11.09 -12.79 9.66
C ASN A 62 9.81 -13.03 10.45
N SER A 63 9.84 -14.12 11.26
CA SER A 63 8.63 -14.54 11.96
C SER A 63 8.27 -13.63 13.13
N VAL A 64 9.25 -12.96 13.71
CA VAL A 64 8.96 -12.04 14.82
C VAL A 64 8.11 -10.90 14.32
N TRP A 65 8.48 -10.31 13.20
CA TRP A 65 7.71 -9.22 12.64
C TRP A 65 6.39 -9.71 12.05
N LEU A 66 6.37 -10.94 11.53
CA LEU A 66 5.12 -11.51 11.06
C LEU A 66 4.10 -11.58 12.20
N GLN A 67 4.54 -12.05 13.36
CA GLN A 67 3.66 -12.13 14.50
C GLN A 67 3.25 -10.74 14.98
N GLU A 68 4.20 -9.84 15.06
CA GLU A 68 3.93 -8.49 15.53
C GLU A 68 2.90 -7.80 14.65
N LEU A 69 3.08 -7.86 13.34
CA LEU A 69 2.16 -7.21 12.43
C LEU A 69 0.81 -7.91 12.38
N SER A 70 0.83 -9.24 12.51
CA SER A 70 -0.44 -9.99 12.53
C SER A 70 -1.28 -9.63 13.73
N MET A 71 -0.66 -9.40 14.87
CA MET A 71 -1.38 -9.00 16.05
C MET A 71 -1.98 -7.62 15.91
N LYS A 72 -1.39 -6.77 15.10
CA LYS A 72 -1.89 -5.43 14.87
C LYS A 72 -2.68 -5.30 13.59
N LYS A 73 -3.00 -6.43 12.96
CA LYS A 73 -3.64 -6.42 11.65
C LYS A 73 -4.91 -5.58 11.61
N ARG A 74 -5.76 -5.74 12.60
CA ARG A 74 -7.03 -5.01 12.61
C ARG A 74 -6.81 -3.50 12.68
N LYS A 75 -5.87 -3.08 13.52
CA LYS A 75 -5.57 -1.68 13.67
C LYS A 75 -4.95 -1.13 12.39
N ILE A 76 -4.05 -1.90 11.78
CA ILE A 76 -3.41 -1.49 10.54
C ILE A 76 -4.44 -1.40 9.42
N LEU A 77 -5.34 -2.38 9.35
CA LEU A 77 -6.37 -2.36 8.32
C LEU A 77 -7.27 -1.14 8.45
N LYS A 78 -7.65 -0.80 9.67
CA LYS A 78 -8.48 0.38 9.88
C LYS A 78 -7.76 1.64 9.44
N GLY A 79 -6.46 1.73 9.72
CA GLY A 79 -5.68 2.87 9.28
C GLY A 79 -5.60 2.98 7.79
N LEU A 80 -5.42 1.86 7.11
CA LEU A 80 -5.39 1.86 5.66
C LEU A 80 -6.76 2.19 5.07
N GLN A 81 -7.82 1.72 5.70
CA GLN A 81 -9.15 2.04 5.23
C GLN A 81 -9.46 3.52 5.33
N ARG A 82 -8.90 4.20 6.32
CA ARG A 82 -9.08 5.64 6.40
C ARG A 82 -8.38 6.35 5.27
N GLN A 83 -7.23 5.86 4.84
CA GLN A 83 -6.46 6.52 3.81
C GLN A 83 -6.87 6.12 2.41
N LEU A 84 -7.19 4.86 2.21
CA LEU A 84 -7.53 4.36 0.88
C LEU A 84 -9.01 4.26 0.62
N GLY A 85 -9.81 4.13 1.67
CA GLY A 85 -11.24 3.94 1.52
C GLY A 85 -11.64 2.55 1.98
N LYS A 86 -12.78 2.47 2.69
CA LYS A 86 -13.26 1.20 3.20
C LYS A 86 -13.56 0.21 2.10
N ASP A 87 -14.06 0.73 0.98
CA ASP A 87 -14.42 -0.13 -0.13
C ASP A 87 -13.23 -0.45 -1.01
N LYS A 88 -12.07 0.14 -0.77
CA LYS A 88 -10.90 -0.11 -1.58
C LYS A 88 -10.05 -1.23 -1.00
N ILE A 89 -10.03 -1.37 0.31
CA ILE A 89 -9.23 -2.41 0.95
C ILE A 89 -10.08 -3.11 2.00
N SER A 90 -10.12 -4.43 1.92
CA SER A 90 -10.94 -5.23 2.83
C SER A 90 -10.11 -6.13 3.72
N ASP A 91 -8.88 -6.42 3.36
CA ASP A 91 -8.06 -7.34 4.15
C ASP A 91 -6.58 -7.15 3.85
N ILE A 92 -5.74 -7.67 4.73
CA ILE A 92 -4.30 -7.68 4.58
C ILE A 92 -3.82 -9.09 4.83
N GLN A 93 -2.88 -9.56 4.04
CA GLN A 93 -2.28 -10.86 4.23
C GLN A 93 -0.79 -10.67 4.44
N PHE A 94 -0.25 -11.26 5.50
CA PHE A 94 1.17 -11.20 5.79
C PHE A 94 1.80 -12.55 5.51
N LYS A 95 2.90 -12.56 4.79
CA LYS A 95 3.63 -13.79 4.50
C LYS A 95 5.12 -13.53 4.60
N ILE A 96 5.85 -14.51 5.09
CA ILE A 96 7.30 -14.41 5.15
C ILE A 96 7.85 -14.57 3.74
N GLY A 97 8.79 -13.74 3.38
CA GLY A 97 9.42 -13.82 2.06
C GLY A 97 10.29 -12.60 1.82
N GLU A 98 10.96 -12.65 0.69
CA GLU A 98 11.83 -11.54 0.31
C GLU A 98 11.03 -10.45 -0.37
N PHE A 99 11.55 -9.24 -0.30
CA PHE A 99 10.92 -8.12 -0.95
C PHE A 99 11.92 -7.12 -1.50
#